data_84db5e5ab6d98e292d590d65d358fc47
#
_entry.id   84db5e5ab6d98e292d590d65d358fc47
#
_cell.length_a   1.000
_cell.length_b   1.000
_cell.length_c   1.000
_cell.angle_alpha   90.00
_cell.angle_beta   90.00
_cell.angle_gamma   90.00
#
_symmetry.space_group_name_H-M   'P 1'
#
loop_
_entity.id
_entity.type
_entity.pdbx_description
1 polymer ?
#
loop_
_entity_poly.entity_id
_entity_poly.type
_entity_poly.pdbx_seq_one_letter_code
_entity_poly.pdbx_strand_id
1 'polypeptide(L)'
;MSKRHFIVSIKTIDDMLLFPTDFNGEAFLLGATAKASAKTGAIIKGYASFPTGLELVLYCKSGQEARMFADEIANTIYIKTNSMGHIIHSFGIHIGELTNDERTLEAVMMDMMTRSMAARGLDMESIPTLSFSADGKLLN
;
A
#
# COMPACT_ATOMS: atom_id res chain seq x y z
N MET A 1 3.43 24.93 -0.88
CA MET A 1 3.16 24.16 0.34
C MET A 1 4.10 22.98 0.46
N SER A 2 4.60 22.74 1.66
CA SER A 2 5.46 21.58 1.88
C SER A 2 4.65 20.30 1.82
N LYS A 3 5.24 19.25 1.27
CA LYS A 3 4.64 17.93 1.23
C LYS A 3 4.76 17.23 2.58
N ARG A 4 3.86 16.31 2.83
CA ARG A 4 3.79 15.50 4.06
C ARG A 4 3.66 14.03 3.70
N HIS A 5 3.94 13.19 4.68
CA HIS A 5 3.83 11.74 4.50
C HIS A 5 2.49 11.24 5.03
N PHE A 6 1.89 10.34 4.28
CA PHE A 6 0.62 9.70 4.65
C PHE A 6 0.74 8.19 4.46
N ILE A 7 0.16 7.44 5.40
CA ILE A 7 -0.07 6.02 5.18
C ILE A 7 -1.47 5.86 4.61
N VAL A 8 -1.58 5.06 3.55
CA VAL A 8 -2.85 4.78 2.88
C VAL A 8 -3.07 3.28 2.87
N SER A 9 -4.24 2.85 3.31
CA SER A 9 -4.66 1.45 3.30
C SER A 9 -5.92 1.32 2.45
N ILE A 10 -5.90 0.42 1.48
CA ILE A 10 -7.04 0.12 0.60
C ILE A 10 -7.27 -1.39 0.70
N LYS A 11 -8.37 -1.80 1.31
CA LYS A 11 -8.67 -3.21 1.56
C LYS A 11 -10.12 -3.52 1.26
N THR A 12 -10.39 -4.77 0.87
CA THR A 12 -11.77 -5.25 0.76
C THR A 12 -12.38 -5.34 2.17
N ILE A 13 -13.68 -5.09 2.29
CA ILE A 13 -14.34 -5.05 3.60
C ILE A 13 -14.51 -6.46 4.18
N ASP A 14 -14.77 -7.47 3.36
CA ASP A 14 -15.11 -8.82 3.79
C ASP A 14 -13.94 -9.80 3.68
N ASP A 15 -12.70 -9.33 3.78
CA ASP A 15 -11.50 -10.15 3.56
C ASP A 15 -11.51 -10.89 2.23
N MET A 16 -12.23 -10.35 1.26
CA MET A 16 -12.32 -10.89 -0.07
C MET A 16 -11.01 -10.70 -0.81
N LEU A 17 -10.61 -11.67 -1.61
CA LEU A 17 -9.43 -11.52 -2.46
C LEU A 17 -9.64 -10.38 -3.46
N LEU A 18 -8.61 -9.59 -3.69
CA LEU A 18 -8.68 -8.50 -4.69
C LEU A 18 -8.87 -9.04 -6.10
N PHE A 19 -8.23 -10.16 -6.42
CA PHE A 19 -8.23 -10.73 -7.76
C PHE A 19 -8.41 -12.24 -7.71
N PRO A 20 -8.89 -12.84 -8.82
CA PRO A 20 -8.86 -14.31 -8.93
C PRO A 20 -7.43 -14.84 -8.78
N THR A 21 -7.30 -16.06 -8.26
CA THR A 21 -6.01 -16.66 -7.92
C THR A 21 -5.08 -16.89 -9.12
N ASP A 22 -5.65 -16.99 -10.32
CA ASP A 22 -4.88 -17.19 -11.56
C ASP A 22 -4.47 -15.87 -12.23
N PHE A 23 -4.82 -14.72 -11.63
CA PHE A 23 -4.50 -13.41 -12.18
C PHE A 23 -3.25 -12.84 -11.50
N ASN A 24 -2.35 -12.24 -12.29
CA ASN A 24 -1.18 -11.55 -11.73
C ASN A 24 -1.59 -10.17 -11.19
N GLY A 25 -2.18 -10.17 -10.01
CA GLY A 25 -2.67 -8.95 -9.37
C GLY A 25 -1.57 -8.00 -8.98
N GLU A 26 -0.39 -8.51 -8.61
CA GLU A 26 0.71 -7.66 -8.18
C GLU A 26 1.23 -6.77 -9.31
N ALA A 27 1.42 -7.32 -10.49
CA ALA A 27 1.83 -6.53 -11.65
C ALA A 27 0.78 -5.47 -11.98
N PHE A 28 -0.48 -5.83 -11.90
CA PHE A 28 -1.58 -4.89 -12.14
C PHE A 28 -1.57 -3.76 -11.11
N LEU A 29 -1.42 -4.08 -9.83
CA LEU A 29 -1.39 -3.08 -8.75
C LEU A 29 -0.22 -2.11 -8.90
N LEU A 30 0.95 -2.61 -9.27
CA LEU A 30 2.11 -1.75 -9.51
C LEU A 30 1.85 -0.77 -10.65
N GLY A 31 1.23 -1.23 -11.72
CA GLY A 31 0.85 -0.36 -12.83
C GLY A 31 -0.20 0.67 -12.44
N ALA A 32 -1.19 0.26 -11.64
CA ALA A 32 -2.24 1.15 -11.17
C ALA A 32 -1.68 2.23 -10.23
N THR A 33 -0.76 1.87 -9.34
CA THR A 33 -0.13 2.85 -8.43
C THR A 33 0.74 3.84 -9.19
N ALA A 34 1.51 3.38 -10.17
CA ALA A 34 2.32 4.25 -11.01
C ALA A 34 1.46 5.26 -11.78
N LYS A 35 0.33 4.80 -12.33
CA LYS A 35 -0.61 5.66 -13.05
C LYS A 35 -1.25 6.70 -12.12
N ALA A 36 -1.65 6.28 -10.91
CA ALA A 36 -2.24 7.19 -9.94
C ALA A 36 -1.23 8.24 -9.48
N SER A 37 0.03 7.86 -9.30
CA SER A 37 1.11 8.79 -8.96
C SER A 37 1.28 9.86 -10.07
N ALA A 38 1.32 9.43 -11.32
CA ALA A 38 1.44 10.36 -12.44
C ALA A 38 0.25 11.32 -12.53
N LYS A 39 -0.96 10.84 -12.22
CA LYS A 39 -2.18 11.64 -12.31
C LYS A 39 -2.35 12.64 -11.18
N THR A 40 -1.95 12.27 -9.96
CA THR A 40 -2.16 13.10 -8.77
C THR A 40 -0.95 13.91 -8.34
N GLY A 41 0.25 13.52 -8.78
CA GLY A 41 1.50 14.13 -8.33
C GLY A 41 2.02 13.57 -7.00
N ALA A 42 1.31 12.65 -6.37
CA ALA A 42 1.78 12.02 -5.14
C ALA A 42 2.98 11.11 -5.42
N ILE A 43 3.95 11.13 -4.54
CA ILE A 43 5.17 10.33 -4.65
C ILE A 43 5.03 9.09 -3.76
N ILE A 44 5.26 7.91 -4.33
CA ILE A 44 5.19 6.66 -3.58
C ILE A 44 6.53 6.43 -2.88
N LYS A 45 6.51 6.37 -1.54
CA LYS A 45 7.68 6.12 -0.73
C LYS A 45 7.76 4.68 -0.23
N GLY A 46 6.62 4.02 -0.10
CA GLY A 46 6.54 2.64 0.33
C GLY A 46 5.32 1.97 -0.26
N TYR A 47 5.41 0.67 -0.47
CA TYR A 47 4.34 -0.11 -1.07
C TYR A 47 4.38 -1.54 -0.52
N ALA A 48 3.21 -2.06 -0.17
CA ALA A 48 3.07 -3.46 0.21
C ALA A 48 1.71 -3.98 -0.27
N SER A 49 1.72 -5.13 -0.94
CA SER A 49 0.50 -5.77 -1.40
C SER A 49 0.10 -6.90 -0.45
N PHE A 50 -1.21 -7.13 -0.38
CA PHE A 50 -1.83 -8.19 0.41
C PHE A 50 -2.84 -8.90 -0.51
N PRO A 51 -3.21 -10.16 -0.20
CA PRO A 51 -4.25 -10.82 -0.98
C PRO A 51 -5.57 -10.03 -1.02
N THR A 52 -5.86 -9.25 0.02
CA THR A 52 -7.12 -8.51 0.18
C THR A 52 -6.99 -7.01 -0.02
N GLY A 53 -5.80 -6.50 -0.35
CA GLY A 53 -5.63 -5.06 -0.51
C GLY A 53 -4.18 -4.62 -0.68
N LEU A 54 -3.92 -3.37 -0.36
CA LEU A 54 -2.57 -2.82 -0.40
C LEU A 54 -2.43 -1.69 0.60
N GLU A 55 -1.19 -1.41 0.96
CA GLU A 55 -0.84 -0.27 1.80
C GLU A 55 0.29 0.51 1.15
N LEU A 56 0.27 1.82 1.31
CA LEU A 56 1.27 2.69 0.71
C LEU A 56 1.67 3.77 1.70
N VAL A 57 2.91 4.23 1.56
CA VAL A 57 3.35 5.49 2.16
C VAL A 57 3.50 6.49 1.02
N LEU A 58 2.75 7.57 1.09
CA LEU A 58 2.75 8.62 0.07
C LEU A 58 3.37 9.90 0.61
N TYR A 59 4.05 10.60 -0.26
CA TYR A 59 4.56 11.94 0.00
C TYR A 59 3.82 12.90 -0.92
N CYS A 60 2.95 13.73 -0.36
CA CYS A 60 2.05 14.58 -1.12
C CYS A 60 1.66 15.82 -0.31
N LYS A 61 0.87 16.68 -0.93
CA LYS A 61 0.56 18.01 -0.37
C LYS A 61 -0.44 17.99 0.78
N SER A 62 -1.38 17.03 0.77
CA SER A 62 -2.47 17.01 1.75
C SER A 62 -3.11 15.63 1.84
N GLY A 63 -3.90 15.42 2.90
CA GLY A 63 -4.72 14.23 3.02
C GLY A 63 -5.73 14.08 1.91
N GLN A 64 -6.23 15.20 1.37
CA GLN A 64 -7.14 15.18 0.23
C GLN A 64 -6.45 14.61 -1.02
N GLU A 65 -5.20 14.99 -1.27
CA GLU A 65 -4.44 14.44 -2.40
C GLU A 65 -4.19 12.94 -2.22
N ALA A 66 -3.88 12.53 -0.97
CA ALA A 66 -3.75 11.10 -0.65
C ALA A 66 -5.06 10.35 -0.90
N ARG A 67 -6.21 10.96 -0.56
CA ARG A 67 -7.53 10.37 -0.82
C ARG A 67 -7.80 10.25 -2.30
N MET A 68 -7.48 11.26 -3.08
CA MET A 68 -7.65 11.22 -4.53
C MET A 68 -6.82 10.09 -5.14
N PHE A 69 -5.60 9.90 -4.65
CA PHE A 69 -4.73 8.80 -5.06
C PHE A 69 -5.39 7.45 -4.76
N ALA A 70 -5.90 7.28 -3.53
CA ALA A 70 -6.55 6.04 -3.11
C ALA A 70 -7.81 5.76 -3.93
N ASP A 71 -8.63 6.77 -4.18
CA ASP A 71 -9.84 6.63 -4.98
C ASP A 71 -9.52 6.22 -6.42
N GLU A 72 -8.45 6.76 -6.99
CA GLU A 72 -8.01 6.41 -8.34
C GLU A 72 -7.63 4.94 -8.42
N ILE A 73 -6.88 4.44 -7.44
CA ILE A 73 -6.50 3.03 -7.39
C ILE A 73 -7.73 2.14 -7.20
N ALA A 74 -8.59 2.47 -6.26
CA ALA A 74 -9.80 1.69 -5.98
C ALA A 74 -10.67 1.58 -7.24
N ASN A 75 -10.87 2.70 -7.95
CA ASN A 75 -11.64 2.71 -9.17
C ASN A 75 -11.00 1.85 -10.27
N THR A 76 -9.70 1.91 -10.41
CA THR A 76 -8.97 1.10 -11.38
C THR A 76 -9.14 -0.39 -11.09
N ILE A 77 -9.07 -0.77 -9.82
CA ILE A 77 -9.30 -2.17 -9.40
C ILE A 77 -10.74 -2.58 -9.72
N TYR A 78 -11.72 -1.74 -9.39
CA TYR A 78 -13.14 -2.03 -9.67
C TYR A 78 -13.38 -2.32 -11.14
N ILE A 79 -12.87 -1.46 -12.01
CA ILE A 79 -13.06 -1.63 -13.45
C ILE A 79 -12.48 -2.95 -13.92
N LYS A 80 -11.26 -3.26 -13.47
CA LYS A 80 -10.58 -4.49 -13.88
C LYS A 80 -11.28 -5.74 -13.36
N THR A 81 -11.61 -5.78 -12.09
CA THR A 81 -12.25 -6.95 -11.48
C THR A 81 -13.64 -7.19 -12.03
N ASN A 82 -14.41 -6.12 -12.28
CA ASN A 82 -15.72 -6.26 -12.91
C ASN A 82 -15.60 -6.88 -14.31
N SER A 83 -14.58 -6.50 -15.07
CA SER A 83 -14.36 -7.07 -16.41
C SER A 83 -14.05 -8.57 -16.36
N MET A 84 -13.57 -9.07 -15.22
CA MET A 84 -13.26 -10.49 -15.01
C MET A 84 -14.39 -11.25 -14.31
N GLY A 85 -15.49 -10.59 -14.00
CA GLY A 85 -16.58 -11.22 -13.25
C GLY A 85 -16.29 -11.41 -11.76
N HIS A 86 -15.22 -10.80 -11.25
CA HIS A 86 -14.84 -10.86 -9.84
C HIS A 86 -15.38 -9.62 -9.14
N ILE A 87 -16.53 -9.74 -8.49
CA ILE A 87 -17.26 -8.61 -7.93
C ILE A 87 -16.77 -8.28 -6.54
N ILE A 88 -16.24 -7.07 -6.37
CA ILE A 88 -15.88 -6.51 -5.06
C ILE A 88 -16.99 -5.53 -4.65
N HIS A 89 -17.59 -5.77 -3.48
CA HIS A 89 -18.71 -4.94 -3.03
C HIS A 89 -18.27 -3.54 -2.61
N SER A 90 -17.18 -3.44 -1.85
CA SER A 90 -16.66 -2.14 -1.44
C SER A 90 -15.25 -2.26 -0.87
N PHE A 91 -14.57 -1.13 -0.82
CA PHE A 91 -13.24 -0.99 -0.20
C PHE A 91 -13.35 -0.19 1.08
N GLY A 92 -12.57 -0.58 2.08
CA GLY A 92 -12.23 0.28 3.20
C GLY A 92 -10.97 1.04 2.87
N ILE A 93 -11.02 2.37 2.90
CA ILE A 93 -9.87 3.23 2.64
C ILE A 93 -9.56 4.00 3.91
N HIS A 94 -8.34 3.87 4.41
CA HIS A 94 -7.88 4.58 5.59
C HIS A 94 -6.66 5.41 5.23
N ILE A 95 -6.65 6.66 5.69
CA ILE A 95 -5.56 7.59 5.43
C ILE A 95 -5.15 8.20 6.77
N GLY A 96 -3.87 8.10 7.10
CA GLY A 96 -3.31 8.71 8.29
C GLY A 96 -2.08 9.50 7.96
N GLU A 97 -1.90 10.66 8.60
CA GLU A 97 -0.70 11.43 8.43
C GLU A 97 0.41 10.87 9.31
N LEU A 98 1.62 10.75 8.75
CA LEU A 98 2.80 10.32 9.46
C LEU A 98 3.68 11.52 9.75
N THR A 99 4.42 11.47 10.87
CA THR A 99 5.43 12.49 11.13
C THR A 99 6.55 12.39 10.10
N ASN A 100 7.13 13.53 9.70
CA ASN A 100 8.25 13.57 8.75
C ASN A 100 9.56 13.17 9.44
N ASP A 101 9.51 12.11 10.20
CA ASP A 101 10.64 11.54 10.91
C ASP A 101 11.09 10.27 10.18
N GLU A 102 12.31 10.27 9.72
CA GLU A 102 12.91 9.15 8.97
C GLU A 102 12.77 7.82 9.72
N ARG A 103 12.95 7.86 11.04
CA ARG A 103 12.81 6.68 11.89
C ARG A 103 11.39 6.11 11.85
N THR A 104 10.39 6.98 11.94
CA THR A 104 8.98 6.58 11.88
C THR A 104 8.65 6.01 10.50
N LEU A 105 9.12 6.65 9.44
CA LEU A 105 8.87 6.19 8.08
C LEU A 105 9.48 4.81 7.83
N GLU A 106 10.72 4.61 8.25
CA GLU A 106 11.39 3.31 8.10
C GLU A 106 10.66 2.21 8.87
N ALA A 107 10.26 2.50 10.12
CA ALA A 107 9.53 1.53 10.95
C ALA A 107 8.20 1.15 10.31
N VAL A 108 7.45 2.11 9.77
CA VAL A 108 6.17 1.86 9.10
C VAL A 108 6.38 1.01 7.86
N MET A 109 7.36 1.33 7.04
CA MET A 109 7.63 0.58 5.81
C MET A 109 8.08 -0.85 6.09
N MET A 110 8.90 -1.06 7.12
CA MET A 110 9.31 -2.40 7.52
C MET A 110 8.15 -3.22 8.04
N ASP A 111 7.26 -2.62 8.85
CA ASP A 111 6.06 -3.28 9.34
C ASP A 111 5.15 -3.69 8.17
N MET A 112 4.93 -2.81 7.21
CA MET A 112 4.13 -3.11 6.02
C MET A 112 4.69 -4.30 5.26
N MET A 113 6.00 -4.31 5.02
CA MET A 113 6.66 -5.39 4.29
C MET A 113 6.53 -6.73 5.03
N THR A 114 6.77 -6.72 6.34
CA THR A 114 6.68 -7.93 7.15
C THR A 114 5.26 -8.51 7.13
N ARG A 115 4.24 -7.66 7.30
CA ARG A 115 2.84 -8.10 7.25
C ARG A 115 2.45 -8.61 5.85
N SER A 116 2.93 -7.95 4.81
CA SER A 116 2.68 -8.38 3.43
C SER A 116 3.24 -9.77 3.16
N MET A 117 4.48 -10.03 3.58
CA MET A 117 5.11 -11.34 3.40
C MET A 117 4.36 -12.42 4.17
N ALA A 118 3.98 -12.14 5.41
CA ALA A 118 3.21 -13.09 6.23
C ALA A 118 1.85 -13.39 5.59
N ALA A 119 1.16 -12.37 5.10
CA ALA A 119 -0.17 -12.52 4.48
C ALA A 119 -0.13 -13.33 3.19
N ARG A 120 1.01 -13.34 2.49
CA ARG A 120 1.21 -14.14 1.27
C ARG A 120 1.71 -15.55 1.56
N GLY A 121 1.74 -15.95 2.83
CA GLY A 121 2.15 -17.31 3.23
C GLY A 121 3.65 -17.56 3.17
N LEU A 122 4.46 -16.51 3.12
CA LEU A 122 5.90 -16.66 3.16
C LEU A 122 6.35 -16.98 4.58
N ASP A 123 7.38 -17.84 4.68
CA ASP A 123 7.91 -18.25 5.97
C ASP A 123 8.58 -17.06 6.66
N MET A 124 8.08 -16.71 7.83
CA MET A 124 8.64 -15.62 8.63
C MET A 124 10.07 -15.89 9.04
N GLU A 125 10.47 -17.15 9.18
CA GLU A 125 11.84 -17.52 9.51
C GLU A 125 12.81 -17.24 8.35
N SER A 126 12.32 -17.24 7.12
CA SER A 126 13.14 -16.92 5.96
C SER A 126 13.34 -15.42 5.76
N ILE A 127 12.58 -14.60 6.50
CA ILE A 127 12.72 -13.15 6.44
C ILE A 127 13.93 -12.75 7.27
N PRO A 128 14.89 -12.00 6.71
CA PRO A 128 16.05 -11.56 7.50
C PRO A 128 15.60 -10.78 8.74
N THR A 129 16.19 -11.12 9.87
CA THR A 129 15.95 -10.36 11.09
C THR A 129 16.51 -8.96 10.92
N LEU A 130 15.64 -7.97 11.06
CA LEU A 130 16.02 -6.58 10.93
C LEU A 130 16.16 -5.98 12.31
N SER A 131 17.30 -5.37 12.55
CA SER A 131 17.58 -4.67 13.81
C SER A 131 17.77 -3.20 13.53
N PHE A 132 17.30 -2.38 14.44
CA PHE A 132 17.43 -0.92 14.32
C PHE A 132 18.26 -0.40 15.50
N SER A 133 19.09 0.59 15.21
CA SER A 133 19.80 1.32 16.25
C SER A 133 18.82 2.19 17.05
N ALA A 134 19.30 2.74 18.16
CA ALA A 134 18.48 3.62 18.99
C ALA A 134 17.96 4.86 18.23
N ASP A 135 18.67 5.27 17.20
CA ASP A 135 18.26 6.39 16.34
C ASP A 135 17.40 5.96 15.13
N GLY A 136 17.01 4.69 15.08
CA GLY A 136 16.13 4.17 14.04
C GLY A 136 16.81 3.76 12.75
N LYS A 137 18.15 3.66 12.74
CA LYS A 137 18.87 3.18 11.56
C LYS A 137 18.92 1.66 11.51
N LEU A 138 18.82 1.11 10.31
CA LEU A 138 18.92 -0.32 10.09
C LEU A 138 20.32 -0.82 10.42
N LEU A 139 20.38 -1.84 11.27
CA LEU A 139 21.61 -2.55 11.61
C LEU A 139 21.63 -3.90 10.89
N ASN A 140 22.74 -4.22 10.28
CA ASN A 140 22.93 -5.54 9.67
C ASN A 140 24.02 -6.29 10.38
#